data_9e1e6bd0239b16f07adc089b6bbafd13
#
_entry.id   9e1e6bd0239b16f07adc089b6bbafd13
#
_cell.length_a   1.000
_cell.length_b   1.000
_cell.length_c   1.000
_cell.angle_alpha   90.00
_cell.angle_beta   90.00
_cell.angle_gamma   90.00
#
_symmetry.space_group_name_H-M   'P 1'
#
loop_
_entity.id
_entity.type
_entity.pdbx_description
1 polymer ?
#
loop_
_entity_poly.entity_id
_entity_poly.type
_entity_poly.pdbx_seq_one_letter_code
_entity_poly.pdbx_strand_id
1 'polypeptide(L)'
;MVAGLDLGVFGAALATLIAQGISAVFSLLIFFSRMRRYKSRFEWFDRHELRSMLRIAVPSVLQQSTVSIGMMIVQAVVNPFGTQALAGYSATMRVENVFSLIFVSIGNAVSPFVSQNLGAKKTERIKKGYHAALVLDLCFAVLAFIVIETLRTQISSLFPVSYTHLTLPT
;
A
#
# COMPACT_ATOMS: atom_id res chain seq x y z
N MET A 1 24.13 -8.17 -6.09
CA MET A 1 24.69 -6.82 -6.30
C MET A 1 25.19 -6.17 -5.02
N VAL A 2 24.50 -6.25 -3.88
CA VAL A 2 24.99 -5.67 -2.61
C VAL A 2 26.18 -6.44 -2.05
N ALA A 3 26.18 -7.77 -2.12
CA ALA A 3 27.22 -8.64 -1.57
C ALA A 3 28.32 -9.08 -2.57
N GLY A 4 28.14 -8.83 -3.89
CA GLY A 4 29.07 -9.32 -4.91
C GLY A 4 29.90 -8.26 -5.62
N LEU A 5 29.56 -6.98 -5.46
CA LEU A 5 30.24 -5.86 -6.14
C LEU A 5 30.65 -4.75 -5.17
N ASP A 6 30.53 -4.96 -3.87
CA ASP A 6 30.84 -4.00 -2.78
C ASP A 6 30.25 -2.58 -2.96
N LEU A 7 29.17 -2.46 -3.74
CA LEU A 7 28.50 -1.19 -4.05
C LEU A 7 27.57 -0.68 -2.94
N GLY A 8 27.44 -1.41 -1.84
CA GLY A 8 26.65 -1.01 -0.68
C GLY A 8 25.25 -0.47 -1.03
N VAL A 9 24.90 0.69 -0.47
CA VAL A 9 23.62 1.37 -0.69
C VAL A 9 23.40 1.79 -2.14
N PHE A 10 24.47 2.20 -2.83
CA PHE A 10 24.42 2.57 -4.25
C PHE A 10 24.02 1.38 -5.13
N GLY A 11 24.56 0.18 -4.85
CA GLY A 11 24.19 -1.04 -5.57
C GLY A 11 22.72 -1.43 -5.40
N ALA A 12 22.15 -1.22 -4.21
CA ALA A 12 20.74 -1.47 -3.95
C ALA A 12 19.83 -0.47 -4.72
N ALA A 13 20.21 0.81 -4.72
CA ALA A 13 19.50 1.84 -5.47
C ALA A 13 19.53 1.57 -6.98
N LEU A 14 20.71 1.22 -7.53
CA LEU A 14 20.88 0.91 -8.94
C LEU A 14 20.07 -0.33 -9.36
N ALA A 15 20.07 -1.38 -8.54
CA ALA A 15 19.29 -2.59 -8.79
C ALA A 15 17.78 -2.27 -8.86
N THR A 16 17.28 -1.45 -7.95
CA THR A 16 15.88 -1.02 -7.93
C THR A 16 15.54 -0.20 -9.17
N LEU A 17 16.41 0.73 -9.57
CA LEU A 17 16.22 1.57 -10.76
C LEU A 17 16.18 0.72 -12.04
N ILE A 18 17.09 -0.25 -12.18
CA ILE A 18 17.10 -1.16 -13.33
C ILE A 18 15.84 -2.02 -13.35
N ALA A 19 15.45 -2.60 -12.22
CA ALA A 19 14.25 -3.43 -12.13
C ALA A 19 12.98 -2.65 -12.50
N GLN A 20 12.83 -1.43 -11.99
CA GLN A 20 11.70 -0.57 -12.31
C GLN A 20 11.73 -0.10 -13.78
N GLY A 21 12.91 0.23 -14.30
CA GLY A 21 13.08 0.59 -15.72
C GLY A 21 12.65 -0.54 -16.66
N ILE A 22 13.10 -1.76 -16.40
CA ILE A 22 12.70 -2.95 -17.16
C ILE A 22 11.18 -3.15 -17.06
N SER A 23 10.62 -3.10 -15.86
CA SER A 23 9.18 -3.25 -15.65
C SER A 23 8.37 -2.19 -16.39
N ALA A 24 8.81 -0.93 -16.38
CA ALA A 24 8.16 0.16 -17.10
C ALA A 24 8.18 -0.06 -18.61
N VAL A 25 9.31 -0.47 -19.17
CA VAL A 25 9.44 -0.77 -20.61
C VAL A 25 8.51 -1.92 -21.02
N PHE A 26 8.50 -3.02 -20.27
CA PHE A 26 7.60 -4.15 -20.53
C PHE A 26 6.12 -3.74 -20.43
N SER A 27 5.76 -2.95 -19.43
CA SER A 27 4.39 -2.45 -19.26
C SER A 27 3.96 -1.57 -20.44
N LEU A 28 4.84 -0.69 -20.92
CA LEU A 28 4.57 0.15 -22.11
C LEU A 28 4.43 -0.69 -23.37
N LEU A 29 5.30 -1.67 -23.59
CA LEU A 29 5.23 -2.56 -24.75
C LEU A 29 3.90 -3.34 -24.77
N ILE A 30 3.48 -3.89 -23.63
CA ILE A 30 2.22 -4.60 -23.51
C ILE A 30 1.04 -3.64 -23.72
N PHE A 31 1.10 -2.44 -23.15
CA PHE A 31 0.08 -1.42 -23.32
C PHE A 31 -0.09 -1.05 -24.79
N PHE A 32 0.97 -0.68 -25.49
CA PHE A 32 0.91 -0.33 -26.91
C PHE A 32 0.47 -1.51 -27.79
N SER A 33 0.92 -2.74 -27.47
CA SER A 33 0.49 -3.95 -28.16
C SER A 33 -1.01 -4.19 -28.03
N ARG A 34 -1.58 -3.96 -26.84
CA ARG A 34 -3.03 -4.08 -26.62
C ARG A 34 -3.81 -2.93 -27.25
N MET A 35 -3.31 -1.70 -27.14
CA MET A 35 -3.96 -0.51 -27.72
C MET A 35 -4.08 -0.59 -29.24
N ARG A 36 -3.12 -1.21 -29.94
CA ARG A 36 -3.20 -1.43 -31.40
C ARG A 36 -4.42 -2.24 -31.84
N ARG A 37 -5.04 -3.01 -30.95
CA ARG A 37 -6.28 -3.76 -31.24
C ARG A 37 -7.53 -2.89 -31.26
N TYR A 38 -7.49 -1.72 -30.62
CA TYR A 38 -8.63 -0.81 -30.54
C TYR A 38 -8.45 0.30 -31.56
N LYS A 39 -9.27 0.29 -32.61
CA LYS A 39 -9.37 1.39 -33.60
C LYS A 39 -10.13 2.54 -32.93
N SER A 40 -9.49 3.30 -32.07
CA SER A 40 -10.05 4.55 -31.54
C SER A 40 -9.39 5.74 -32.26
N ARG A 41 -10.13 6.81 -32.47
CA ARG A 41 -9.53 8.08 -32.86
C ARG A 41 -8.68 8.54 -31.68
N PHE A 42 -7.38 8.69 -31.93
CA PHE A 42 -6.45 9.18 -30.93
C PHE A 42 -6.56 10.69 -30.84
N GLU A 43 -7.21 11.19 -29.79
CA GLU A 43 -7.21 12.59 -29.45
C GLU A 43 -6.16 12.77 -28.35
N TRP A 44 -5.19 13.65 -28.57
CA TRP A 44 -4.09 13.90 -27.64
C TRP A 44 -4.57 14.47 -26.30
N PHE A 45 -5.72 15.14 -26.29
CA PHE A 45 -6.25 15.79 -25.11
C PHE A 45 -7.76 15.91 -25.19
N ASP A 46 -8.45 15.20 -24.31
CA ASP A 46 -9.88 15.36 -24.08
C ASP A 46 -10.12 16.01 -22.73
N ARG A 47 -10.66 17.23 -22.77
CA ARG A 47 -10.96 18.02 -21.57
C ARG A 47 -12.05 17.38 -20.72
N HIS A 48 -12.97 16.66 -21.33
CA HIS A 48 -14.06 15.98 -20.63
C HIS A 48 -13.52 14.80 -19.81
N GLU A 49 -12.69 14.00 -20.44
CA GLU A 49 -12.02 12.87 -19.75
C GLU A 49 -11.09 13.35 -18.66
N LEU A 50 -10.30 14.40 -18.90
CA LEU A 50 -9.44 15.00 -17.88
C LEU A 50 -10.24 15.46 -16.67
N ARG A 51 -11.39 16.13 -16.88
CA ARG A 51 -12.27 16.57 -15.79
C ARG A 51 -12.82 15.39 -15.00
N SER A 52 -13.19 14.31 -15.67
CA SER A 52 -13.65 13.08 -15.04
C SER A 52 -12.57 12.45 -14.17
N MET A 53 -11.34 12.37 -14.70
CA MET A 53 -10.18 11.86 -13.95
C MET A 53 -9.86 12.73 -12.71
N LEU A 54 -9.83 14.06 -12.88
CA LEU A 54 -9.56 14.98 -11.77
C LEU A 54 -10.63 14.90 -10.67
N ARG A 55 -11.88 14.68 -11.03
CA ARG A 55 -12.97 14.51 -10.05
C ARG A 55 -12.76 13.31 -9.12
N ILE A 56 -12.05 12.30 -9.58
CA ILE A 56 -11.70 11.12 -8.79
C ILE A 56 -10.35 11.32 -8.11
N ALA A 57 -9.37 11.85 -8.85
CA ALA A 57 -8.01 11.99 -8.37
C ALA A 57 -7.89 12.98 -7.19
N VAL A 58 -8.56 14.13 -7.26
CA VAL A 58 -8.47 15.16 -6.19
C VAL A 58 -8.93 14.63 -4.83
N PRO A 59 -10.11 14.02 -4.68
CA PRO A 59 -10.50 13.43 -3.40
C PRO A 59 -9.56 12.33 -2.93
N SER A 60 -9.04 11.49 -3.84
CA SER A 60 -8.11 10.42 -3.49
C SER A 60 -6.77 10.96 -2.98
N VAL A 61 -6.26 12.02 -3.59
CA VAL A 61 -5.04 12.70 -3.12
C VAL A 61 -5.25 13.31 -1.74
N LEU A 62 -6.38 13.99 -1.52
CA LEU A 62 -6.71 14.58 -0.21
C LEU A 62 -6.81 13.49 0.87
N GLN A 63 -7.48 12.38 0.55
CA GLN A 63 -7.57 11.23 1.46
C GLN A 63 -6.18 10.69 1.82
N GLN A 64 -5.32 10.44 0.85
CA GLN A 64 -3.98 9.92 1.07
C GLN A 64 -3.09 10.90 1.83
N SER A 65 -3.22 12.20 1.53
CA SER A 65 -2.49 13.25 2.25
C SER A 65 -2.90 13.31 3.73
N THR A 66 -4.19 13.17 4.03
CA THR A 66 -4.69 13.16 5.42
C THR A 66 -4.10 11.99 6.21
N VAL A 67 -4.05 10.80 5.61
CA VAL A 67 -3.43 9.62 6.24
C VAL A 67 -1.93 9.85 6.48
N SER A 68 -1.22 10.40 5.50
CA SER A 68 0.22 10.67 5.61
C SER A 68 0.53 11.71 6.70
N ILE A 69 -0.27 12.78 6.79
CA ILE A 69 -0.14 13.79 7.84
C ILE A 69 -0.43 13.17 9.21
N GLY A 70 -1.44 12.32 9.32
CA GLY A 70 -1.74 11.58 10.56
C GLY A 70 -0.54 10.74 11.01
N MET A 71 0.09 10.00 10.11
CA MET A 71 1.30 9.23 10.42
C MET A 71 2.47 10.10 10.84
N MET A 72 2.67 11.27 10.22
CA MET A 72 3.70 12.23 10.62
C MET A 72 3.47 12.77 12.05
N ILE A 73 2.21 13.07 12.39
CA ILE A 73 1.85 13.53 13.75
C ILE A 73 2.14 12.43 14.78
N VAL A 74 1.73 11.19 14.51
CA VAL A 74 2.02 10.05 15.40
C VAL A 74 3.53 9.88 15.58
N GLN A 75 4.30 9.94 14.50
CA GLN A 75 5.76 9.85 14.56
C GLN A 75 6.38 10.99 15.38
N ALA A 76 5.88 12.22 15.23
CA ALA A 76 6.32 13.36 16.02
C ALA A 76 6.06 13.18 17.53
N VAL A 77 4.93 12.55 17.89
CA VAL A 77 4.59 12.22 19.28
C VAL A 77 5.50 11.10 19.84
N VAL A 78 5.89 10.15 18.99
CA VAL A 78 6.76 9.02 19.43
C VAL A 78 8.22 9.44 19.58
N ASN A 79 8.70 10.40 18.78
CA ASN A 79 10.10 10.83 18.79
C ASN A 79 10.67 11.22 20.18
N PRO A 80 9.96 11.96 21.05
CA PRO A 80 10.46 12.34 22.37
C PRO A 80 10.69 11.16 23.34
N PHE A 81 10.06 10.00 23.09
CA PHE A 81 10.20 8.81 23.94
C PHE A 81 11.53 8.06 23.75
N GLY A 82 12.40 8.57 22.90
CA GLY A 82 13.74 8.06 22.70
C GLY A 82 13.87 6.95 21.66
N THR A 83 15.11 6.53 21.43
CA THR A 83 15.47 5.61 20.32
C THR A 83 14.83 4.23 20.43
N GLN A 84 14.63 3.73 21.65
CA GLN A 84 14.00 2.42 21.85
C GLN A 84 12.52 2.42 21.49
N ALA A 85 11.78 3.47 21.87
CA ALA A 85 10.38 3.62 21.51
C ALA A 85 10.23 3.77 19.98
N LEU A 86 11.14 4.54 19.36
CA LEU A 86 11.17 4.73 17.91
C LEU A 86 11.47 3.43 17.18
N ALA A 87 12.38 2.60 17.70
CA ALA A 87 12.67 1.29 17.13
C ALA A 87 11.45 0.35 17.21
N GLY A 88 10.76 0.30 18.36
CA GLY A 88 9.53 -0.47 18.54
C GLY A 88 8.41 0.00 17.61
N TYR A 89 8.21 1.31 17.50
CA TYR A 89 7.26 1.90 16.57
C TYR A 89 7.56 1.52 15.12
N SER A 90 8.82 1.63 14.71
CA SER A 90 9.25 1.29 13.35
C SER A 90 9.05 -0.21 13.05
N ALA A 91 9.27 -1.09 14.02
CA ALA A 91 9.01 -2.52 13.89
C ALA A 91 7.51 -2.80 13.72
N THR A 92 6.67 -2.16 14.54
CA THR A 92 5.20 -2.26 14.45
C THR A 92 4.70 -1.80 13.09
N MET A 93 5.20 -0.67 12.59
CA MET A 93 4.86 -0.16 11.25
C MET A 93 5.21 -1.14 10.13
N ARG A 94 6.30 -1.89 10.25
CA ARG A 94 6.66 -2.93 9.26
C ARG A 94 5.66 -4.09 9.25
N VAL A 95 5.23 -4.51 10.43
CA VAL A 95 4.20 -5.56 10.56
C VAL A 95 2.87 -5.07 10.00
N GLU A 96 2.45 -3.86 10.37
CA GLU A 96 1.23 -3.23 9.85
C GLU A 96 1.25 -3.14 8.32
N ASN A 97 2.36 -2.71 7.72
CA ASN A 97 2.49 -2.61 6.27
C ASN A 97 2.26 -3.95 5.56
N VAL A 98 2.71 -5.07 6.13
CA VAL A 98 2.48 -6.41 5.55
C VAL A 98 0.99 -6.73 5.51
N PHE A 99 0.26 -6.49 6.59
CA PHE A 99 -1.19 -6.72 6.63
C PHE A 99 -1.95 -5.72 5.75
N SER A 100 -1.57 -4.45 5.76
CA SER A 100 -2.17 -3.41 4.91
C SER A 100 -2.07 -3.72 3.42
N LEU A 101 -0.97 -4.34 2.96
CA LEU A 101 -0.82 -4.77 1.57
C LEU A 101 -1.94 -5.71 1.12
N ILE A 102 -2.44 -6.59 2.00
CA ILE A 102 -3.51 -7.52 1.69
C ILE A 102 -4.82 -6.76 1.43
N PHE A 103 -5.19 -5.84 2.33
CA PHE A 103 -6.41 -5.03 2.19
C PHE A 103 -6.35 -4.13 0.95
N VAL A 104 -5.21 -3.48 0.71
CA VAL A 104 -4.99 -2.67 -0.49
C VAL A 104 -5.10 -3.51 -1.76
N SER A 105 -4.59 -4.74 -1.76
CA SER A 105 -4.68 -5.65 -2.90
C SER A 105 -6.11 -6.07 -3.21
N ILE A 106 -6.92 -6.34 -2.19
CA ILE A 106 -8.35 -6.65 -2.35
C ILE A 106 -9.08 -5.43 -2.93
N GLY A 107 -8.84 -4.23 -2.39
CA GLY A 107 -9.40 -2.98 -2.92
C GLY A 107 -9.03 -2.73 -4.38
N ASN A 108 -7.76 -2.96 -4.74
CA ASN A 108 -7.27 -2.85 -6.11
C ASN A 108 -7.90 -3.87 -7.06
N ALA A 109 -8.30 -5.04 -6.57
CA ALA A 109 -9.02 -6.04 -7.36
C ALA A 109 -10.50 -5.69 -7.55
N VAL A 110 -11.14 -5.10 -6.52
CA VAL A 110 -12.55 -4.71 -6.56
C VAL A 110 -12.78 -3.57 -7.56
N SER A 111 -11.87 -2.61 -7.64
CA SER A 111 -12.03 -1.42 -8.51
C SER A 111 -12.24 -1.78 -9.99
N PRO A 112 -11.36 -2.55 -10.66
CA PRO A 112 -11.58 -2.97 -12.06
C PRO A 112 -12.78 -3.92 -12.20
N PHE A 113 -13.08 -4.75 -11.20
CA PHE A 113 -14.25 -5.62 -11.23
C PHE A 113 -15.54 -4.80 -11.26
N VAL A 114 -15.65 -3.77 -10.42
CA VAL A 114 -16.80 -2.87 -10.40
C VAL A 114 -16.93 -2.10 -11.70
N SER A 115 -15.85 -1.52 -12.20
CA SER A 115 -15.87 -0.72 -13.43
C SER A 115 -16.28 -1.54 -14.66
N GLN A 116 -15.78 -2.77 -14.80
CA GLN A 116 -16.15 -3.67 -15.90
C GLN A 116 -17.63 -4.10 -15.84
N ASN A 117 -18.12 -4.43 -14.63
CA ASN A 117 -19.53 -4.83 -14.49
C ASN A 117 -20.48 -3.64 -14.60
N LEU A 118 -20.06 -2.45 -14.21
CA LEU A 118 -20.84 -1.22 -14.40
C LEU A 118 -20.96 -0.89 -15.89
N GLY A 119 -19.86 -0.97 -16.65
CA GLY A 119 -19.88 -0.80 -18.10
C GLY A 119 -20.77 -1.85 -18.81
N ALA A 120 -20.82 -3.06 -18.29
CA ALA A 120 -21.69 -4.14 -18.76
C ALA A 120 -23.15 -4.04 -18.25
N LYS A 121 -23.50 -3.02 -17.45
CA LYS A 121 -24.81 -2.80 -16.82
C LYS A 121 -25.28 -3.98 -15.92
N LYS A 122 -24.32 -4.72 -15.31
CA LYS A 122 -24.59 -5.89 -14.47
C LYS A 122 -24.53 -5.53 -12.98
N THR A 123 -25.43 -4.68 -12.51
CA THR A 123 -25.43 -4.14 -11.15
C THR A 123 -25.53 -5.21 -10.05
N GLU A 124 -26.29 -6.31 -10.30
CA GLU A 124 -26.38 -7.42 -9.35
C GLU A 124 -25.05 -8.13 -9.11
N ARG A 125 -24.20 -8.21 -10.14
CA ARG A 125 -22.85 -8.77 -9.98
C ARG A 125 -21.95 -7.86 -9.15
N ILE A 126 -22.11 -6.54 -9.28
CA ILE A 126 -21.37 -5.56 -8.49
C ILE A 126 -21.68 -5.75 -7.00
N LYS A 127 -22.97 -5.84 -6.63
CA LYS A 127 -23.38 -6.07 -5.24
C LYS A 127 -22.78 -7.35 -4.68
N LYS A 128 -22.92 -8.46 -5.41
CA LYS A 128 -22.39 -9.76 -5.00
C LYS A 128 -20.86 -9.74 -4.84
N GLY A 129 -20.13 -9.13 -5.80
CA GLY A 129 -18.69 -9.01 -5.74
C GLY A 129 -18.22 -8.12 -4.59
N TYR A 130 -18.90 -7.01 -4.34
CA TYR A 130 -18.61 -6.12 -3.22
C TYR A 130 -18.83 -6.82 -1.87
N HIS A 131 -19.94 -7.53 -1.70
CA HIS A 131 -20.18 -8.35 -0.50
C HIS A 131 -19.12 -9.43 -0.31
N ALA A 132 -18.71 -10.12 -1.38
CA ALA A 132 -17.66 -11.12 -1.31
C ALA A 132 -16.33 -10.50 -0.86
N ALA A 133 -15.98 -9.32 -1.37
CA ALA A 133 -14.79 -8.60 -0.96
C ALA A 133 -14.84 -8.18 0.52
N LEU A 134 -15.98 -7.66 0.99
CA LEU A 134 -16.17 -7.31 2.40
C LEU A 134 -16.02 -8.52 3.33
N VAL A 135 -16.62 -9.66 2.97
CA VAL A 135 -16.47 -10.89 3.74
C VAL A 135 -15.00 -11.34 3.78
N LEU A 136 -14.33 -11.25 2.66
CA LEU A 136 -12.92 -11.63 2.54
C LEU A 136 -12.03 -10.72 3.38
N ASP A 137 -12.24 -9.40 3.34
CA ASP A 137 -11.57 -8.42 4.19
C ASP A 137 -11.81 -8.69 5.67
N LEU A 138 -13.06 -9.00 6.05
CA LEU A 138 -13.41 -9.32 7.44
C LEU A 138 -12.72 -10.61 7.91
N CYS A 139 -12.69 -11.64 7.09
CA CYS A 139 -11.99 -12.90 7.41
C CYS A 139 -10.49 -12.64 7.59
N PHE A 140 -9.89 -11.85 6.71
CA PHE A 140 -8.47 -11.47 6.84
C PHE A 140 -8.22 -10.61 8.08
N ALA A 141 -9.12 -9.69 8.43
CA ALA A 141 -8.98 -8.86 9.62
C ALA A 141 -9.00 -9.73 10.91
N VAL A 142 -9.92 -10.70 10.98
CA VAL A 142 -9.98 -11.64 12.11
C VAL A 142 -8.72 -12.51 12.15
N LEU A 143 -8.27 -13.02 11.02
CA LEU A 143 -7.05 -13.81 10.93
C LEU A 143 -5.83 -12.99 11.37
N ALA A 144 -5.68 -11.77 10.87
CA ALA A 144 -4.60 -10.86 11.25
C ALA A 144 -4.62 -10.56 12.75
N PHE A 145 -5.80 -10.31 13.33
CA PHE A 145 -5.97 -10.10 14.76
C PHE A 145 -5.49 -11.32 15.58
N ILE A 146 -5.91 -12.54 15.19
CA ILE A 146 -5.49 -13.77 15.86
C ILE A 146 -3.98 -13.96 15.75
N VAL A 147 -3.40 -13.75 14.57
CA VAL A 147 -1.96 -13.89 14.34
C VAL A 147 -1.17 -12.88 15.17
N ILE A 148 -1.57 -11.62 15.17
CA ILE A 148 -0.88 -10.57 15.95
C ILE A 148 -0.99 -10.86 17.45
N GLU A 149 -2.14 -11.28 17.95
CA GLU A 149 -2.35 -11.54 19.37
C GLU A 149 -1.59 -12.79 19.84
N THR A 150 -1.55 -13.85 19.02
CA THR A 150 -0.78 -15.07 19.34
C THR A 150 0.73 -14.86 19.25
N LEU A 151 1.20 -14.05 18.32
CA LEU A 151 2.62 -13.74 18.14
C LEU A 151 3.10 -12.54 18.98
N ARG A 152 2.21 -11.87 19.70
CA ARG A 152 2.52 -10.67 20.49
C ARG A 152 3.73 -10.85 21.40
N THR A 153 3.79 -11.94 22.15
CA THR A 153 4.89 -12.26 23.06
C THR A 153 6.18 -12.59 22.32
N GLN A 154 6.13 -13.26 21.19
CA GLN A 154 7.29 -13.58 20.38
C GLN A 154 7.83 -12.35 19.63
N ILE A 155 6.95 -11.49 19.13
CA ILE A 155 7.33 -10.22 18.48
C ILE A 155 7.96 -9.29 19.52
N SER A 156 7.40 -9.19 20.73
CA SER A 156 7.98 -8.36 21.81
C SER A 156 9.34 -8.89 22.30
N SER A 157 9.59 -10.20 22.25
CA SER A 157 10.89 -10.78 22.60
C SER A 157 11.97 -10.58 21.54
N LEU A 158 11.58 -10.45 20.26
CA LEU A 158 12.49 -10.10 19.16
C LEU A 158 12.98 -8.65 19.23
N PHE A 159 12.23 -7.80 19.92
CA PHE A 159 12.60 -6.40 20.17
C PHE A 159 12.63 -6.15 21.68
N PRO A 160 13.70 -6.56 22.41
CA PRO A 160 13.80 -6.36 23.84
C PRO A 160 13.83 -4.85 24.14
N VAL A 161 12.65 -4.30 24.39
CA VAL A 161 12.51 -2.97 24.98
C VAL A 161 12.87 -3.14 26.45
N SER A 162 14.06 -2.70 26.82
CA SER A 162 14.51 -2.71 28.20
C SER A 162 13.65 -1.72 29.00
N TYR A 163 12.68 -2.22 29.76
CA TYR A 163 11.77 -1.42 30.60
C TYR A 163 12.47 -0.81 31.84
N THR A 164 13.81 -0.86 31.92
CA THR A 164 14.57 -0.56 33.12
C THR A 164 14.70 0.94 33.45
N HIS A 165 14.08 1.86 32.71
CA HIS A 165 14.20 3.30 33.00
C HIS A 165 12.89 4.09 32.96
N LEU A 166 11.76 3.48 33.30
CA LEU A 166 10.53 4.21 33.62
C LEU A 166 10.33 4.39 35.12
N THR A 167 11.42 4.59 35.89
CA THR A 167 11.31 5.21 37.20
C THR A 167 11.24 6.70 36.98
N LEU A 168 10.03 7.25 37.13
CA LEU A 168 9.79 8.69 37.27
C LEU A 168 10.71 9.21 38.38
N PRO A 169 11.47 10.29 38.17
CA PRO A 169 12.12 10.98 39.28
C PRO A 169 10.99 11.59 40.10
N THR A 170 10.90 11.13 41.38
CA THR A 170 10.13 11.80 42.42
C THR A 170 10.68 13.17 42.72
#